data_f5fddabd5a35513b9f96931858b9f14e
#
_entry.id   f5fddabd5a35513b9f96931858b9f14e
#
_cell.length_a   1.000
_cell.length_b   1.000
_cell.length_c   1.000
_cell.angle_alpha   90.00
_cell.angle_beta   90.00
_cell.angle_gamma   90.00
#
_symmetry.space_group_name_H-M   'P 1'
#
loop_
_entity.id
_entity.type
_entity.pdbx_description
1 polymer ?
#
loop_
_entity_poly.entity_id
_entity_poly.type
_entity_poly.pdbx_seq_one_letter_code
_entity_poly.pdbx_strand_id
1 'polypeptide(L)'
;MKKFIPAIFLTIAMAFALCACSGGSSSSDSEDTGAKTEEATENTADDAAKAEETAEKTEAKADEGTAEQRAALNKAETYSEMMHMSYQGIYDQLTSEYGEEFAPEDAQWAMDHLEADWNKNALESAINYRDNLSMSTDAIYDQLVSEYGEKFTPEQAQYAVDNMPE
;
A
#
# COMPACT_ATOMS: atom_id res chain seq x y z
N MET A 1 16.23 -2.41 41.43
CA MET A 1 16.71 -1.05 41.14
C MET A 1 16.21 -0.68 39.75
N LYS A 2 15.17 0.13 39.69
CA LYS A 2 14.52 0.54 38.40
C LYS A 2 15.25 1.76 37.88
N LYS A 3 15.93 1.67 36.73
CA LYS A 3 16.55 2.82 36.06
C LYS A 3 15.54 3.40 35.08
N PHE A 4 15.07 4.62 35.37
CA PHE A 4 14.26 5.45 34.48
C PHE A 4 15.17 6.03 33.38
N ILE A 5 14.83 5.87 32.12
CA ILE A 5 15.45 6.57 31.00
C ILE A 5 14.47 7.68 30.58
N PRO A 6 14.89 8.97 30.59
CA PRO A 6 14.02 10.06 30.17
C PRO A 6 13.89 10.11 28.64
N ALA A 7 12.65 10.23 28.18
CA ALA A 7 12.31 10.47 26.78
C ALA A 7 12.78 11.87 26.36
N ILE A 8 13.63 11.95 25.35
CA ILE A 8 14.04 13.20 24.70
C ILE A 8 13.05 13.45 23.56
N PHE A 9 12.14 14.39 23.77
CA PHE A 9 11.29 14.94 22.71
C PHE A 9 12.13 15.90 21.84
N LEU A 10 12.42 15.50 20.61
CA LEU A 10 12.99 16.39 19.61
C LEU A 10 11.86 16.99 18.77
N THR A 11 11.44 18.20 19.12
CA THR A 11 10.47 18.98 18.33
C THR A 11 11.19 19.65 17.17
N ILE A 12 10.96 19.13 15.94
CA ILE A 12 11.38 19.82 14.71
C ILE A 12 10.22 20.72 14.28
N ALA A 13 10.39 22.03 14.52
CA ALA A 13 9.49 23.05 13.99
C ALA A 13 9.88 23.36 12.53
N MET A 14 9.09 22.92 11.57
CA MET A 14 9.24 23.32 10.16
C MET A 14 8.38 24.58 9.92
N ALA A 15 9.05 25.72 9.74
CA ALA A 15 8.44 26.98 9.34
C ALA A 15 8.19 26.96 7.81
N PHE A 16 6.92 26.94 7.41
CA PHE A 16 6.51 27.18 6.02
C PHE A 16 6.42 28.68 5.78
N ALA A 17 7.28 29.22 4.93
CA ALA A 17 7.16 30.58 4.39
C ALA A 17 6.13 30.61 3.27
N LEU A 18 5.03 31.37 3.49
CA LEU A 18 4.08 31.71 2.45
C LEU A 18 4.70 32.74 1.48
N CYS A 19 4.76 32.40 0.21
CA CYS A 19 4.98 33.38 -0.85
C CYS A 19 3.63 33.70 -1.50
N ALA A 20 3.08 34.88 -1.21
CA ALA A 20 1.93 35.46 -1.85
C ALA A 20 2.37 36.18 -3.12
N CYS A 21 1.82 35.85 -4.29
CA CYS A 21 1.82 36.72 -5.45
C CYS A 21 0.41 37.00 -5.92
N SER A 22 0.08 38.28 -5.82
CA SER A 22 -1.12 38.98 -6.24
C SER A 22 -1.14 39.22 -7.76
N GLY A 23 -2.33 39.24 -8.35
CA GLY A 23 -2.57 40.06 -9.54
C GLY A 23 -3.43 39.43 -10.61
N GLY A 24 -4.65 39.97 -10.81
CA GLY A 24 -5.16 40.39 -12.08
C GLY A 24 -6.60 40.01 -12.39
N SER A 25 -7.50 40.98 -12.24
CA SER A 25 -8.89 41.06 -12.68
C SER A 25 -9.15 40.69 -14.13
N SER A 26 -10.32 40.13 -14.45
CA SER A 26 -11.31 40.76 -15.32
C SER A 26 -12.62 40.02 -15.37
N SER A 27 -13.67 40.81 -15.25
CA SER A 27 -15.09 40.62 -15.31
C SER A 27 -15.60 40.06 -16.66
N SER A 28 -16.71 39.33 -16.66
CA SER A 28 -17.93 39.79 -17.37
C SER A 28 -19.13 38.87 -17.05
N ASP A 29 -20.20 39.52 -16.74
CA ASP A 29 -21.57 39.11 -16.58
C ASP A 29 -22.16 38.32 -17.75
N SER A 30 -23.10 37.43 -17.49
CA SER A 30 -24.47 37.54 -18.04
C SER A 30 -25.40 36.51 -17.38
N GLU A 31 -26.48 37.05 -16.86
CA GLU A 31 -27.72 36.43 -16.41
C GLU A 31 -28.44 35.74 -17.59
N ASP A 32 -29.21 34.70 -17.34
CA ASP A 32 -30.67 34.76 -17.49
C ASP A 32 -31.37 33.44 -17.11
N THR A 33 -32.39 33.62 -16.34
CA THR A 33 -33.65 32.94 -16.00
C THR A 33 -34.17 31.80 -16.86
N GLY A 34 -34.86 30.85 -16.18
CA GLY A 34 -35.90 30.06 -16.79
C GLY A 34 -36.45 28.88 -16.00
N ALA A 35 -37.49 29.08 -15.33
CA ALA A 35 -38.24 28.21 -14.42
C ALA A 35 -39.05 27.07 -15.11
N LYS A 36 -39.45 26.10 -14.22
CA LYS A 36 -40.76 25.41 -14.18
C LYS A 36 -40.90 24.09 -14.97
N THR A 37 -41.30 22.99 -14.43
CA THR A 37 -42.49 22.52 -13.71
C THR A 37 -42.58 20.99 -13.88
N GLU A 38 -42.83 20.32 -12.75
CA GLU A 38 -43.62 19.12 -12.49
C GLU A 38 -44.02 18.16 -13.64
N GLU A 39 -43.84 16.83 -13.45
CA GLU A 39 -44.98 15.95 -13.16
C GLU A 39 -44.53 14.54 -12.81
N ALA A 40 -45.15 13.99 -11.77
CA ALA A 40 -45.04 12.63 -11.27
C ALA A 40 -45.80 11.65 -12.17
N THR A 41 -45.28 10.43 -12.32
CA THR A 41 -46.13 9.25 -12.39
C THR A 41 -45.45 8.01 -11.87
N GLU A 42 -46.08 7.39 -10.89
CA GLU A 42 -45.94 6.04 -10.37
C GLU A 42 -45.83 4.98 -11.49
N ASN A 43 -44.95 4.01 -11.26
CA ASN A 43 -45.33 2.63 -11.60
C ASN A 43 -44.56 1.64 -10.70
N THR A 44 -45.30 1.11 -9.74
CA THR A 44 -45.04 -0.12 -9.02
C THR A 44 -45.28 -1.32 -9.94
N ALA A 45 -44.32 -2.22 -10.00
CA ALA A 45 -44.38 -3.66 -10.13
C ALA A 45 -43.26 -4.18 -11.04
N ASP A 46 -42.18 -4.63 -10.43
CA ASP A 46 -41.50 -5.88 -10.75
C ASP A 46 -40.35 -6.12 -9.77
N ASP A 47 -40.69 -6.64 -8.61
CA ASP A 47 -39.73 -7.02 -7.58
C ASP A 47 -39.94 -8.49 -7.19
N ALA A 48 -39.73 -9.40 -8.15
CA ALA A 48 -39.72 -10.84 -7.85
C ALA A 48 -38.77 -11.69 -8.69
N ALA A 49 -37.97 -11.13 -9.60
CA ALA A 49 -37.08 -11.91 -10.47
C ALA A 49 -35.58 -11.69 -10.25
N LYS A 50 -35.18 -10.95 -9.19
CA LYS A 50 -33.78 -10.58 -8.97
C LYS A 50 -33.10 -11.31 -7.83
N ALA A 51 -33.80 -12.21 -7.14
CA ALA A 51 -33.25 -12.91 -5.96
C ALA A 51 -32.51 -14.23 -6.30
N GLU A 52 -32.72 -14.84 -7.45
CA GLU A 52 -32.08 -16.11 -7.82
C GLU A 52 -30.80 -15.92 -8.66
N GLU A 53 -30.66 -14.81 -9.39
CA GLU A 53 -29.46 -14.52 -10.19
C GLU A 53 -28.29 -13.98 -9.32
N THR A 54 -28.57 -13.52 -8.11
CA THR A 54 -27.56 -13.00 -7.19
C THR A 54 -26.87 -14.11 -6.38
N ALA A 55 -27.51 -15.27 -6.21
CA ALA A 55 -26.93 -16.37 -5.43
C ALA A 55 -25.94 -17.20 -6.25
N GLU A 56 -26.20 -17.39 -7.54
CA GLU A 56 -25.31 -18.16 -8.44
C GLU A 56 -24.05 -17.36 -8.83
N LYS A 57 -24.14 -16.03 -8.82
CA LYS A 57 -23.00 -15.13 -9.09
C LYS A 57 -22.08 -14.94 -7.87
N THR A 58 -22.55 -15.32 -6.68
CA THR A 58 -21.77 -15.18 -5.44
C THR A 58 -20.88 -16.40 -5.21
N GLU A 59 -21.26 -17.59 -5.68
CA GLU A 59 -20.44 -18.80 -5.52
C GLU A 59 -19.31 -18.91 -6.56
N ALA A 60 -19.45 -18.33 -7.75
CA ALA A 60 -18.38 -18.28 -8.76
C ALA A 60 -17.32 -17.20 -8.47
N LYS A 61 -17.54 -16.33 -7.47
CA LYS A 61 -16.66 -15.23 -7.10
C LYS A 61 -15.80 -15.50 -5.87
N ALA A 62 -15.98 -16.63 -5.20
CA ALA A 62 -15.24 -16.96 -3.98
C ALA A 62 -13.75 -17.24 -4.24
N ASP A 63 -13.39 -17.62 -5.48
CA ASP A 63 -12.01 -17.91 -5.89
C ASP A 63 -11.27 -16.65 -6.41
N GLU A 64 -11.99 -15.57 -6.71
CA GLU A 64 -11.38 -14.31 -7.19
C GLU A 64 -11.13 -13.27 -6.08
N GLY A 65 -11.49 -13.55 -4.84
CA GLY A 65 -11.41 -12.64 -3.70
C GLY A 65 -12.40 -11.47 -3.75
N THR A 66 -12.50 -10.72 -2.65
CA THR A 66 -13.28 -9.47 -2.55
C THR A 66 -12.61 -8.31 -3.30
N ALA A 67 -13.26 -7.16 -3.40
CA ALA A 67 -12.66 -5.97 -3.98
C ALA A 67 -11.45 -5.49 -3.14
N GLU A 68 -11.56 -5.56 -1.81
CA GLU A 68 -10.49 -5.19 -0.88
C GLU A 68 -9.29 -6.16 -0.99
N GLN A 69 -9.55 -7.47 -1.08
CA GLN A 69 -8.51 -8.49 -1.27
C GLN A 69 -7.75 -8.29 -2.57
N ARG A 70 -8.45 -8.00 -3.67
CA ARG A 70 -7.80 -7.70 -4.95
C ARG A 70 -7.02 -6.39 -4.91
N ALA A 71 -7.52 -5.37 -4.20
CA ALA A 71 -6.79 -4.12 -4.02
C ALA A 71 -5.50 -4.35 -3.20
N ALA A 72 -5.59 -5.13 -2.12
CA ALA A 72 -4.44 -5.53 -1.32
C ALA A 72 -3.41 -6.33 -2.13
N LEU A 73 -3.86 -7.27 -3.00
CA LEU A 73 -2.98 -8.04 -3.88
C LEU A 73 -2.25 -7.14 -4.88
N ASN A 74 -2.94 -6.21 -5.55
CA ASN A 74 -2.31 -5.26 -6.47
C ASN A 74 -1.24 -4.39 -5.78
N LYS A 75 -1.46 -4.03 -4.50
CA LYS A 75 -0.47 -3.33 -3.70
C LYS A 75 0.72 -4.22 -3.35
N ALA A 76 0.46 -5.46 -2.93
CA ALA A 76 1.49 -6.44 -2.64
C ALA A 76 2.40 -6.72 -3.85
N GLU A 77 1.81 -6.89 -5.04
CA GLU A 77 2.55 -7.01 -6.31
C GLU A 77 3.46 -5.80 -6.54
N THR A 78 2.93 -4.59 -6.37
CA THR A 78 3.73 -3.35 -6.52
C THR A 78 4.90 -3.30 -5.54
N TYR A 79 4.68 -3.64 -4.27
CA TYR A 79 5.73 -3.68 -3.25
C TYR A 79 6.78 -4.76 -3.52
N SER A 80 6.37 -5.91 -4.04
CA SER A 80 7.30 -6.97 -4.42
C SER A 80 8.10 -6.61 -5.68
N GLU A 81 7.43 -6.21 -6.77
CA GLU A 81 8.05 -6.03 -8.08
C GLU A 81 8.89 -4.76 -8.19
N MET A 82 8.42 -3.66 -7.59
CA MET A 82 9.06 -2.35 -7.73
C MET A 82 9.93 -1.95 -6.54
N MET A 83 9.58 -2.41 -5.34
CA MET A 83 10.29 -2.05 -4.12
C MET A 83 11.09 -3.22 -3.54
N HIS A 84 10.94 -4.43 -4.09
CA HIS A 84 11.68 -5.63 -3.72
C HIS A 84 11.59 -5.96 -2.23
N MET A 85 10.42 -5.67 -1.62
CA MET A 85 10.19 -5.89 -0.19
C MET A 85 10.12 -7.38 0.15
N SER A 86 10.39 -7.71 1.41
CA SER A 86 10.18 -9.05 1.95
C SER A 86 8.70 -9.37 2.15
N TYR A 87 8.36 -10.66 2.30
CA TYR A 87 7.00 -11.10 2.67
C TYR A 87 6.47 -10.37 3.90
N GLN A 88 7.26 -10.34 4.98
CA GLN A 88 6.85 -9.70 6.23
C GLN A 88 6.74 -8.17 6.08
N GLY A 89 7.66 -7.55 5.34
CA GLY A 89 7.63 -6.12 5.06
C GLY A 89 6.37 -5.70 4.30
N ILE A 90 5.96 -6.49 3.28
CA ILE A 90 4.73 -6.24 2.53
C ILE A 90 3.50 -6.40 3.43
N TYR A 91 3.41 -7.49 4.20
CA TYR A 91 2.28 -7.71 5.10
C TYR A 91 2.12 -6.57 6.11
N ASP A 92 3.23 -6.14 6.72
CA ASP A 92 3.23 -5.03 7.67
C ASP A 92 2.81 -3.72 7.01
N GLN A 93 3.26 -3.46 5.77
CA GLN A 93 2.87 -2.27 5.01
C GLN A 93 1.39 -2.28 4.65
N LEU A 94 0.84 -3.44 4.26
CA LEU A 94 -0.59 -3.58 3.95
C LEU A 94 -1.47 -3.32 5.18
N THR A 95 -1.06 -3.79 6.37
CA THR A 95 -1.88 -3.74 7.60
C THR A 95 -1.62 -2.53 8.49
N SER A 96 -0.53 -1.78 8.24
CA SER A 96 -0.14 -0.63 9.08
C SER A 96 -1.13 0.51 8.98
N GLU A 97 -1.45 1.15 10.12
CA GLU A 97 -2.19 2.43 10.20
C GLU A 97 -1.44 3.61 9.55
N TYR A 98 -0.15 3.47 9.28
CA TYR A 98 0.69 4.43 8.54
C TYR A 98 0.99 3.96 7.10
N GLY A 99 0.42 2.82 6.70
CA GLY A 99 0.56 2.22 5.38
C GLY A 99 -0.78 2.22 4.63
N GLU A 100 -1.23 1.03 4.24
CA GLU A 100 -2.42 0.86 3.39
C GLU A 100 -3.72 0.60 4.19
N GLU A 101 -3.64 0.34 5.49
CA GLU A 101 -4.76 0.11 6.42
C GLU A 101 -5.75 -1.00 6.01
N PHE A 102 -5.29 -2.00 5.22
CA PHE A 102 -6.13 -3.16 4.91
C PHE A 102 -6.40 -4.00 6.16
N ALA A 103 -7.57 -4.62 6.22
CA ALA A 103 -7.88 -5.59 7.26
C ALA A 103 -6.89 -6.77 7.21
N PRO A 104 -6.45 -7.32 8.36
CA PRO A 104 -5.46 -8.41 8.39
C PRO A 104 -5.87 -9.63 7.55
N GLU A 105 -7.16 -9.95 7.47
CA GLU A 105 -7.70 -11.03 6.65
C GLU A 105 -7.56 -10.76 5.14
N ASP A 106 -7.73 -9.52 4.70
CA ASP A 106 -7.59 -9.13 3.29
C ASP A 106 -6.11 -9.09 2.89
N ALA A 107 -5.25 -8.57 3.78
CA ALA A 107 -3.81 -8.60 3.60
C ALA A 107 -3.26 -10.04 3.55
N GLN A 108 -3.73 -10.93 4.44
CA GLN A 108 -3.30 -12.33 4.44
C GLN A 108 -3.75 -13.03 3.15
N TRP A 109 -4.99 -12.80 2.71
CA TRP A 109 -5.47 -13.34 1.44
C TRP A 109 -4.58 -12.87 0.27
N ALA A 110 -4.21 -11.59 0.24
CA ALA A 110 -3.32 -11.05 -0.78
C ALA A 110 -1.94 -11.73 -0.75
N MET A 111 -1.36 -11.92 0.44
CA MET A 111 -0.05 -12.58 0.59
C MET A 111 -0.08 -14.06 0.19
N ASP A 112 -1.22 -14.74 0.41
CA ASP A 112 -1.41 -16.14 0.01
C ASP A 112 -1.55 -16.30 -1.51
N HIS A 113 -1.96 -15.23 -2.23
CA HIS A 113 -2.15 -15.22 -3.69
C HIS A 113 -1.02 -14.49 -4.42
N LEU A 114 -0.10 -13.85 -3.71
CA LEU A 114 1.03 -13.15 -4.29
C LEU A 114 2.07 -14.16 -4.83
N GLU A 115 2.36 -14.09 -6.12
CA GLU A 115 3.46 -14.81 -6.73
C GLU A 115 4.73 -13.95 -6.71
N ALA A 116 5.68 -14.26 -5.83
CA ALA A 116 6.92 -13.50 -5.69
C ALA A 116 8.15 -14.40 -5.51
N ASP A 117 9.26 -13.99 -6.09
CA ASP A 117 10.57 -14.59 -5.84
C ASP A 117 11.28 -13.81 -4.72
N TRP A 118 11.16 -14.31 -3.50
CA TRP A 118 11.70 -13.67 -2.31
C TRP A 118 13.23 -13.62 -2.29
N ASN A 119 13.91 -14.59 -2.92
CA ASN A 119 15.35 -14.55 -3.07
C ASN A 119 15.80 -13.45 -4.02
N LYS A 120 15.06 -13.27 -5.11
CA LYS A 120 15.28 -12.15 -6.03
C LYS A 120 15.05 -10.81 -5.36
N ASN A 121 13.96 -10.66 -4.60
CA ASN A 121 13.69 -9.42 -3.87
C ASN A 121 14.82 -9.09 -2.89
N ALA A 122 15.28 -10.07 -2.11
CA ALA A 122 16.40 -9.90 -1.20
C ALA A 122 17.69 -9.48 -1.94
N LEU A 123 17.97 -10.11 -3.10
CA LEU A 123 19.14 -9.79 -3.93
C LEU A 123 19.07 -8.36 -4.48
N GLU A 124 17.92 -7.92 -5.01
CA GLU A 124 17.75 -6.56 -5.54
C GLU A 124 17.89 -5.51 -4.41
N SER A 125 17.34 -5.79 -3.23
CA SER A 125 17.54 -4.95 -2.04
C SER A 125 19.00 -4.89 -1.62
N ALA A 126 19.73 -6.02 -1.62
CA ALA A 126 21.15 -6.07 -1.32
C ALA A 126 21.98 -5.22 -2.29
N ILE A 127 21.71 -5.35 -3.60
CA ILE A 127 22.37 -4.56 -4.66
C ILE A 127 22.11 -3.06 -4.43
N ASN A 128 20.87 -2.68 -4.11
CA ASN A 128 20.52 -1.30 -3.81
C ASN A 128 21.34 -0.74 -2.62
N TYR A 129 21.44 -1.49 -1.52
CA TYR A 129 22.24 -1.09 -0.36
C TYR A 129 23.72 -0.95 -0.68
N ARG A 130 24.29 -1.84 -1.49
CA ARG A 130 25.67 -1.74 -1.94
C ARG A 130 25.89 -0.51 -2.83
N ASP A 131 25.10 -0.37 -3.88
CA ASP A 131 25.35 0.58 -4.98
C ASP A 131 24.95 2.00 -4.61
N ASN A 132 23.86 2.19 -3.87
CA ASN A 132 23.37 3.50 -3.52
C ASN A 132 23.78 3.97 -2.13
N LEU A 133 24.02 3.05 -1.18
CA LEU A 133 24.36 3.39 0.20
C LEU A 133 25.80 2.97 0.57
N SER A 134 26.52 2.31 -0.33
CA SER A 134 27.93 1.89 -0.13
C SER A 134 28.11 1.04 1.15
N MET A 135 27.15 0.21 1.49
CA MET A 135 27.19 -0.65 2.65
C MET A 135 28.13 -1.83 2.42
N SER A 136 28.78 -2.31 3.48
CA SER A 136 29.57 -3.55 3.44
C SER A 136 28.62 -4.78 3.39
N THR A 137 29.12 -5.89 2.91
CA THR A 137 28.36 -7.15 2.81
C THR A 137 27.77 -7.59 4.15
N ASP A 138 28.56 -7.50 5.24
CA ASP A 138 28.06 -7.84 6.58
C ASP A 138 26.93 -6.91 7.03
N ALA A 139 27.08 -5.59 6.78
CA ALA A 139 26.05 -4.60 7.12
C ALA A 139 24.77 -4.78 6.25
N ILE A 140 24.90 -5.20 5.00
CA ILE A 140 23.76 -5.54 4.13
C ILE A 140 23.01 -6.74 4.70
N TYR A 141 23.73 -7.81 5.06
CA TYR A 141 23.09 -8.98 5.68
C TYR A 141 22.30 -8.60 6.93
N ASP A 142 22.93 -7.85 7.86
CA ASP A 142 22.29 -7.39 9.09
C ASP A 142 21.05 -6.54 8.81
N GLN A 143 21.08 -5.65 7.79
CA GLN A 143 19.97 -4.83 7.39
C GLN A 143 18.81 -5.66 6.80
N LEU A 144 19.13 -6.66 5.97
CA LEU A 144 18.14 -7.54 5.36
C LEU A 144 17.35 -8.36 6.39
N VAL A 145 18.03 -8.89 7.44
CA VAL A 145 17.37 -9.71 8.47
C VAL A 145 16.76 -8.91 9.61
N SER A 146 17.06 -7.61 9.70
CA SER A 146 16.63 -6.77 10.82
C SER A 146 15.11 -6.65 10.90
N GLU A 147 14.53 -6.80 12.11
CA GLU A 147 13.12 -6.52 12.38
C GLU A 147 12.75 -5.04 12.20
N TYR A 148 13.74 -4.15 12.26
CA TYR A 148 13.59 -2.71 11.99
C TYR A 148 14.05 -2.32 10.58
N GLY A 149 14.54 -3.30 9.80
CA GLY A 149 14.96 -3.16 8.41
C GLY A 149 14.00 -3.88 7.48
N GLU A 150 14.55 -4.76 6.62
CA GLU A 150 13.80 -5.39 5.53
C GLU A 150 13.02 -6.64 5.92
N LYS A 151 13.33 -7.29 7.05
CA LYS A 151 12.64 -8.48 7.56
C LYS A 151 12.66 -9.70 6.62
N PHE A 152 13.70 -9.85 5.80
CA PHE A 152 13.93 -11.07 5.05
C PHE A 152 14.33 -12.21 5.98
N THR A 153 14.08 -13.46 5.56
CA THR A 153 14.60 -14.60 6.32
C THR A 153 16.13 -14.66 6.24
N PRO A 154 16.80 -15.29 7.22
CA PRO A 154 18.25 -15.47 7.17
C PRO A 154 18.72 -16.19 5.90
N GLU A 155 17.94 -17.14 5.38
CA GLU A 155 18.25 -17.88 4.16
C GLU A 155 18.17 -16.97 2.93
N GLN A 156 17.16 -16.09 2.85
CA GLN A 156 17.00 -15.11 1.76
C GLN A 156 18.14 -14.08 1.79
N ALA A 157 18.47 -13.56 2.97
CA ALA A 157 19.57 -12.62 3.16
C ALA A 157 20.92 -13.26 2.79
N GLN A 158 21.17 -14.51 3.20
CA GLN A 158 22.38 -15.24 2.83
C GLN A 158 22.46 -15.45 1.31
N TYR A 159 21.35 -15.88 0.70
CA TYR A 159 21.26 -15.98 -0.76
C TYR A 159 21.62 -14.66 -1.44
N ALA A 160 21.09 -13.56 -0.95
CA ALA A 160 21.32 -12.23 -1.52
C ALA A 160 22.82 -11.86 -1.48
N VAL A 161 23.46 -11.96 -0.32
CA VAL A 161 24.88 -11.57 -0.18
C VAL A 161 25.83 -12.50 -0.94
N ASP A 162 25.49 -13.78 -1.08
CA ASP A 162 26.28 -14.76 -1.83
C ASP A 162 26.17 -14.59 -3.36
N ASN A 163 25.09 -13.98 -3.85
CA ASN A 163 24.78 -13.83 -5.28
C ASN A 163 24.88 -12.40 -5.80
N MET A 164 25.28 -11.43 -4.97
CA MET A 164 25.55 -10.07 -5.47
C MET A 164 26.63 -10.10 -6.54
N PRO A 165 26.41 -9.48 -7.71
CA PRO A 165 27.46 -9.36 -8.72
C PRO A 165 28.64 -8.52 -8.20
N GLU A 166 29.87 -8.81 -8.69
CA GLU A 166 31.08 -8.05 -8.34
C GLU A 166 31.07 -6.64 -8.93
#